data_6875395dfca684115d8c8a87cfa17a48
#
_entry.id   6875395dfca684115d8c8a87cfa17a48
#
_cell.length_a   1.000
_cell.length_b   1.000
_cell.length_c   1.000
_cell.angle_alpha   90.00
_cell.angle_beta   90.00
_cell.angle_gamma   90.00
#
_symmetry.space_group_name_H-M   'P 1'
#
loop_
_entity.id
_entity.type
_entity.pdbx_description
1 polymer ?
#
loop_
_entity_poly.entity_id
_entity_poly.type
_entity_poly.pdbx_seq_one_letter_code
_entity_poly.pdbx_strand_id
1 'polypeptide(L)'
;MNRNKIYHDLGFSIRKVNKDEIEIKNSTFDGYLRGFFRTLIIGIFSVIAFLDLQHKQVPLSSIYEGIKYDYLWALNPDKQIKPMYNLYVLHDGDPTYFQRYPEKYPPEPYEEFRKPYITEDFWKRHVFYFELIPIFLVFVLFFYPRHRSIRLNRKERVIYMQAFHKVFVIPVLDKGDPLMGMKYNRFSFYMFGSRKQFALLMTGLVVEGKYTEAELLGCYPLPNPLHNMHLIKAMREFFTQENPEFLKHIGKFYRTPWFRPAIAFCNSFSFIRFPVSSRKKINQAIAEQKAFWNTLSYKQQMQRYDKAVKEQQELNEQLASEGLINEVNDEWEETEKSPALQDK
;
A
#
# COMPACT_ATOMS: atom_id res chain seq x y z
N MET A 1 -0.98 -4.46 31.23
CA MET A 1 -1.54 -4.87 29.90
C MET A 1 -1.37 -6.38 29.74
N ASN A 2 -2.39 -7.14 29.31
CA ASN A 2 -2.31 -8.60 29.24
C ASN A 2 -1.35 -9.04 28.11
N ARG A 3 -0.31 -9.83 28.43
CA ARG A 3 0.70 -10.36 27.46
C ARG A 3 0.04 -11.04 26.25
N ASN A 4 -1.01 -11.78 26.47
CA ASN A 4 -1.77 -12.45 25.39
C ASN A 4 -2.35 -11.45 24.39
N LYS A 5 -2.78 -10.26 24.82
CA LYS A 5 -3.28 -9.21 23.92
C LYS A 5 -2.14 -8.63 23.09
N ILE A 6 -0.98 -8.40 23.69
CA ILE A 6 0.21 -7.88 23.00
C ILE A 6 0.61 -8.84 21.87
N TYR A 7 0.77 -10.11 22.18
CA TYR A 7 1.14 -11.13 21.20
C TYR A 7 0.06 -11.34 20.13
N HIS A 8 -1.20 -11.23 20.52
CA HIS A 8 -2.31 -11.23 19.57
C HIS A 8 -2.19 -10.08 18.56
N ASP A 9 -1.88 -8.88 19.04
CA ASP A 9 -1.79 -7.67 18.21
C ASP A 9 -0.59 -7.72 17.27
N LEU A 10 0.51 -8.40 17.62
CA LEU A 10 1.62 -8.65 16.70
C LEU A 10 1.20 -9.40 15.43
N GLY A 11 0.15 -10.21 15.49
CA GLY A 11 -0.40 -10.91 14.34
C GLY A 11 -0.96 -10.00 13.22
N PHE A 12 -1.19 -8.72 13.50
CA PHE A 12 -1.52 -7.75 12.45
C PHE A 12 -0.30 -7.34 11.63
N SER A 13 0.88 -7.35 12.23
CA SER A 13 2.14 -6.89 11.61
C SER A 13 3.12 -8.01 11.26
N ILE A 14 3.02 -9.16 11.92
CA ILE A 14 3.91 -10.31 11.71
C ILE A 14 3.10 -11.52 11.27
N ARG A 15 3.65 -12.30 10.32
CA ARG A 15 3.13 -13.60 9.94
C ARG A 15 4.25 -14.63 9.81
N LYS A 16 3.92 -15.91 9.98
CA LYS A 16 4.81 -17.01 9.67
C LYS A 16 4.85 -17.24 8.15
N VAL A 17 6.06 -17.33 7.60
CA VAL A 17 6.26 -17.80 6.22
C VAL A 17 6.47 -19.31 6.25
N ASN A 18 7.35 -19.77 7.14
CA ASN A 18 7.61 -21.18 7.42
C ASN A 18 8.12 -21.33 8.88
N LYS A 19 8.70 -22.47 9.24
CA LYS A 19 9.22 -22.75 10.58
C LYS A 19 10.32 -21.77 11.01
N ASP A 20 11.19 -21.41 10.09
CA ASP A 20 12.41 -20.64 10.34
C ASP A 20 12.35 -19.23 9.77
N GLU A 21 11.19 -18.80 9.26
CA GLU A 21 11.06 -17.52 8.57
C GLU A 21 9.75 -16.81 8.93
N ILE A 22 9.86 -15.56 9.31
CA ILE A 22 8.73 -14.65 9.53
C ILE A 22 8.82 -13.47 8.58
N GLU A 23 7.67 -12.87 8.29
CA GLU A 23 7.55 -11.67 7.45
C GLU A 23 6.86 -10.58 8.24
N ILE A 24 7.46 -9.38 8.22
CA ILE A 24 6.91 -8.18 8.82
C ILE A 24 6.24 -7.35 7.72
N LYS A 25 5.06 -6.86 8.01
CA LYS A 25 4.22 -6.14 7.05
C LYS A 25 4.68 -4.70 6.87
N ASN A 26 4.83 -4.26 5.63
CA ASN A 26 4.92 -2.84 5.33
C ASN A 26 3.57 -2.18 5.60
N SER A 27 3.53 -1.26 6.55
CA SER A 27 2.28 -0.74 7.10
C SER A 27 1.68 0.38 6.28
N THR A 28 2.51 1.24 5.67
CA THR A 28 2.04 2.43 4.96
C THR A 28 1.26 2.07 3.72
N PHE A 29 1.88 1.26 2.84
CA PHE A 29 1.23 0.86 1.60
C PHE A 29 0.08 -0.12 1.82
N ASP A 30 0.18 -0.98 2.83
CA ASP A 30 -0.77 -2.06 3.04
C ASP A 30 -2.05 -1.64 3.76
N GLY A 31 -1.99 -0.59 4.58
CA GLY A 31 -3.13 -0.19 5.39
C GLY A 31 -3.79 1.10 4.96
N TYR A 32 -2.99 2.15 4.84
CA TYR A 32 -3.53 3.49 4.66
C TYR A 32 -3.70 3.86 3.19
N LEU A 33 -2.67 3.74 2.37
CA LEU A 33 -2.82 4.14 0.96
C LEU A 33 -3.78 3.22 0.23
N ARG A 34 -3.48 1.94 0.21
CA ARG A 34 -4.28 0.98 -0.53
C ARG A 34 -5.71 0.83 0.00
N GLY A 35 -5.85 0.68 1.33
CA GLY A 35 -7.14 0.55 1.97
C GLY A 35 -7.99 1.81 1.83
N PHE A 36 -7.38 2.99 2.04
CA PHE A 36 -8.05 4.28 1.90
C PHE A 36 -8.55 4.52 0.47
N PHE A 37 -7.66 4.42 -0.53
CA PHE A 37 -8.08 4.68 -1.91
C PHE A 37 -9.11 3.69 -2.42
N ARG A 38 -9.01 2.40 -2.05
CA ARG A 38 -10.02 1.42 -2.42
C ARG A 38 -11.36 1.70 -1.76
N THR A 39 -11.36 2.09 -0.48
CA THR A 39 -12.60 2.48 0.22
C THR A 39 -13.23 3.69 -0.45
N LEU A 40 -12.41 4.68 -0.82
CA LEU A 40 -12.89 5.88 -1.53
C LEU A 40 -13.52 5.51 -2.87
N ILE A 41 -12.84 4.71 -3.68
CA ILE A 41 -13.34 4.25 -4.98
C ILE A 41 -14.67 3.50 -4.81
N ILE A 42 -14.75 2.53 -3.88
CA ILE A 42 -15.98 1.80 -3.62
C ILE A 42 -17.08 2.75 -3.15
N GLY A 43 -16.75 3.73 -2.30
CA GLY A 43 -17.70 4.75 -1.85
C GLY A 43 -18.29 5.56 -3.00
N ILE A 44 -17.45 6.05 -3.91
CA ILE A 44 -17.88 6.80 -5.10
C ILE A 44 -18.82 5.95 -5.97
N PHE A 45 -18.40 4.73 -6.31
CA PHE A 45 -19.26 3.82 -7.11
C PHE A 45 -20.56 3.46 -6.40
N SER A 46 -20.55 3.34 -5.07
CA SER A 46 -21.78 3.07 -4.29
C SER A 46 -22.75 4.24 -4.34
N VAL A 47 -22.24 5.48 -4.26
CA VAL A 47 -23.07 6.68 -4.38
C VAL A 47 -23.71 6.77 -5.79
N ILE A 48 -22.92 6.54 -6.84
CA ILE A 48 -23.43 6.58 -8.20
C ILE A 48 -24.48 5.48 -8.41
N ALA A 49 -24.21 4.26 -7.95
CA ALA A 49 -25.18 3.16 -8.03
C ALA A 49 -26.48 3.47 -7.27
N PHE A 50 -26.40 4.15 -6.13
CA PHE A 50 -27.56 4.57 -5.36
C PHE A 50 -28.37 5.65 -6.13
N LEU A 51 -27.70 6.62 -6.77
CA LEU A 51 -28.37 7.63 -7.58
C LEU A 51 -29.06 7.00 -8.80
N ASP A 52 -28.42 6.06 -9.48
CA ASP A 52 -29.05 5.31 -10.58
C ASP A 52 -30.33 4.59 -10.12
N LEU A 53 -30.26 3.93 -8.96
CA LEU A 53 -31.44 3.26 -8.38
C LEU A 53 -32.58 4.24 -8.06
N GLN A 54 -32.26 5.44 -7.54
CA GLN A 54 -33.27 6.49 -7.34
C GLN A 54 -33.96 6.89 -8.65
N HIS A 55 -33.20 6.92 -9.74
CA HIS A 55 -33.73 7.20 -11.08
C HIS A 55 -34.31 5.97 -11.77
N LYS A 56 -34.53 4.86 -11.04
CA LYS A 56 -35.06 3.57 -11.55
C LYS A 56 -34.20 2.98 -12.67
N GLN A 57 -32.90 3.27 -12.67
CA GLN A 57 -31.92 2.73 -13.60
C GLN A 57 -31.17 1.55 -12.98
N VAL A 58 -30.51 0.77 -13.83
CA VAL A 58 -29.61 -0.29 -13.36
C VAL A 58 -28.38 0.36 -12.67
N PRO A 59 -27.95 -0.15 -11.52
CA PRO A 59 -26.77 0.40 -10.82
C PRO A 59 -25.56 0.53 -11.75
N LEU A 60 -24.89 1.67 -11.73
CA LEU A 60 -23.75 2.05 -12.55
C LEU A 60 -24.04 2.19 -14.07
N SER A 61 -25.32 2.18 -14.47
CA SER A 61 -25.70 2.36 -15.89
C SER A 61 -25.36 3.75 -16.40
N SER A 62 -25.43 4.78 -15.58
CA SER A 62 -25.05 6.14 -15.95
C SER A 62 -23.57 6.25 -16.37
N ILE A 63 -22.67 5.57 -15.65
CA ILE A 63 -21.24 5.50 -16.03
C ILE A 63 -21.09 4.74 -17.35
N TYR A 64 -21.72 3.58 -17.45
CA TYR A 64 -21.62 2.74 -18.64
C TYR A 64 -22.12 3.46 -19.89
N GLU A 65 -23.29 4.07 -19.84
CA GLU A 65 -23.87 4.79 -20.99
C GLU A 65 -23.06 6.06 -21.33
N GLY A 66 -22.52 6.77 -20.31
CA GLY A 66 -21.61 7.89 -20.53
C GLY A 66 -20.36 7.48 -21.29
N ILE A 67 -19.61 6.50 -20.78
CA ILE A 67 -18.40 5.99 -21.46
C ILE A 67 -18.72 5.45 -22.85
N LYS A 68 -19.82 4.72 -23.02
CA LYS A 68 -20.27 4.19 -24.31
C LYS A 68 -20.60 5.32 -25.30
N TYR A 69 -21.25 6.37 -24.82
CA TYR A 69 -21.54 7.55 -25.64
C TYR A 69 -20.25 8.20 -26.15
N ASP A 70 -19.30 8.46 -25.24
CA ASP A 70 -18.02 9.10 -25.59
C ASP A 70 -17.12 8.18 -26.43
N TYR A 71 -17.16 6.88 -26.20
CA TYR A 71 -16.52 5.87 -27.07
C TYR A 71 -17.05 5.92 -28.50
N LEU A 72 -18.37 6.01 -28.67
CA LEU A 72 -18.98 6.08 -30.01
C LEU A 72 -18.61 7.37 -30.71
N TRP A 73 -18.58 8.51 -29.99
CA TRP A 73 -18.12 9.77 -30.57
C TRP A 73 -16.63 9.73 -30.98
N ALA A 74 -15.79 9.06 -30.21
CA ALA A 74 -14.37 8.95 -30.51
C ALA A 74 -14.05 8.06 -31.71
N LEU A 75 -14.70 6.89 -31.82
CA LEU A 75 -14.34 5.86 -32.79
C LEU A 75 -15.32 5.72 -33.96
N ASN A 76 -16.58 6.02 -33.73
CA ASN A 76 -17.61 5.91 -34.78
C ASN A 76 -18.68 7.01 -34.65
N PRO A 77 -18.31 8.27 -34.88
CA PRO A 77 -19.22 9.41 -34.71
C PRO A 77 -20.47 9.31 -35.56
N ASP A 78 -20.41 8.63 -36.72
CA ASP A 78 -21.55 8.46 -37.61
C ASP A 78 -22.72 7.71 -36.94
N LYS A 79 -22.45 6.84 -35.98
CA LYS A 79 -23.51 6.21 -35.18
C LYS A 79 -24.33 7.19 -34.34
N GLN A 80 -23.72 8.31 -33.97
CA GLN A 80 -24.39 9.38 -33.22
C GLN A 80 -24.96 10.44 -34.13
N ILE A 81 -24.27 10.80 -35.21
CA ILE A 81 -24.65 11.86 -36.13
C ILE A 81 -25.83 11.43 -37.05
N LYS A 82 -25.83 10.18 -37.56
CA LYS A 82 -26.91 9.70 -38.44
C LYS A 82 -28.29 9.77 -37.81
N PRO A 83 -28.55 9.35 -36.58
CA PRO A 83 -29.87 9.54 -35.96
C PRO A 83 -30.25 11.02 -35.83
N MET A 84 -29.28 11.90 -35.50
CA MET A 84 -29.51 13.34 -35.42
C MET A 84 -29.87 13.91 -36.79
N TYR A 85 -29.17 13.50 -37.85
CA TYR A 85 -29.45 13.87 -39.20
C TYR A 85 -30.84 13.38 -39.66
N ASN A 86 -31.19 12.14 -39.35
CA ASN A 86 -32.50 11.60 -39.64
C ASN A 86 -33.64 12.39 -38.97
N LEU A 87 -33.43 12.81 -37.71
CA LEU A 87 -34.37 13.68 -37.01
C LEU A 87 -34.45 15.06 -37.67
N TYR A 88 -33.30 15.62 -38.05
CA TYR A 88 -33.23 16.89 -38.78
C TYR A 88 -34.01 16.83 -40.10
N VAL A 89 -33.78 15.79 -40.94
CA VAL A 89 -34.48 15.60 -42.20
C VAL A 89 -35.98 15.34 -41.97
N LEU A 90 -36.37 14.58 -40.95
CA LEU A 90 -37.77 14.33 -40.63
C LEU A 90 -38.49 15.60 -40.15
N HIS A 91 -37.82 16.40 -39.36
CA HIS A 91 -38.36 17.63 -38.81
C HIS A 91 -38.43 18.70 -39.89
N ASP A 92 -37.39 18.84 -40.71
CA ASP A 92 -37.32 19.76 -41.81
C ASP A 92 -38.09 19.24 -43.05
N GLY A 93 -38.52 18.00 -43.06
CA GLY A 93 -39.47 17.46 -44.07
C GLY A 93 -40.94 17.80 -43.79
N ASP A 94 -41.24 18.47 -42.66
CA ASP A 94 -42.56 18.97 -42.38
C ASP A 94 -42.85 20.25 -43.23
N PRO A 95 -43.84 20.23 -44.14
CA PRO A 95 -44.13 21.38 -44.97
C PRO A 95 -44.42 22.68 -44.20
N THR A 96 -44.88 22.57 -42.94
CA THR A 96 -45.15 23.72 -42.09
C THR A 96 -43.88 24.38 -41.57
N TYR A 97 -42.81 23.62 -41.41
CA TYR A 97 -41.47 24.12 -41.01
C TYR A 97 -40.85 24.94 -42.14
N PHE A 98 -40.91 24.48 -43.37
CA PHE A 98 -40.36 25.19 -44.53
C PHE A 98 -41.17 26.46 -44.93
N GLN A 99 -42.45 26.51 -44.66
CA GLN A 99 -43.22 27.76 -44.75
C GLN A 99 -42.67 28.83 -43.79
N ARG A 100 -42.11 28.42 -42.66
CA ARG A 100 -41.56 29.33 -41.67
C ARG A 100 -40.06 29.65 -41.87
N TYR A 101 -39.29 28.74 -42.49
CA TYR A 101 -37.86 28.87 -42.75
C TYR A 101 -37.49 28.41 -44.16
N PRO A 102 -37.91 29.15 -45.22
CA PRO A 102 -37.71 28.74 -46.59
C PRO A 102 -36.25 28.64 -47.04
N GLU A 103 -35.34 29.35 -46.34
CA GLU A 103 -33.90 29.32 -46.58
C GLU A 103 -33.22 27.99 -46.21
N LYS A 104 -33.90 27.15 -45.46
CA LYS A 104 -33.38 25.84 -45.04
C LYS A 104 -33.79 24.68 -45.92
N TYR A 105 -34.48 24.94 -47.01
CA TYR A 105 -34.91 23.92 -47.96
C TYR A 105 -34.12 23.97 -49.26
N PRO A 106 -33.65 22.85 -49.81
CA PRO A 106 -33.71 21.49 -49.26
C PRO A 106 -32.77 21.30 -48.03
N PRO A 107 -33.02 20.29 -47.16
CA PRO A 107 -32.13 20.00 -46.08
C PRO A 107 -30.70 19.75 -46.57
N GLU A 108 -29.71 20.21 -45.80
CA GLU A 108 -28.30 20.03 -46.14
C GLU A 108 -27.96 18.57 -46.40
N PRO A 109 -27.07 18.24 -47.34
CA PRO A 109 -26.54 16.89 -47.51
C PRO A 109 -25.88 16.38 -46.22
N TYR A 110 -25.96 15.08 -45.98
CA TYR A 110 -25.40 14.48 -44.77
C TYR A 110 -23.93 14.86 -44.50
N GLU A 111 -23.10 14.93 -45.52
CA GLU A 111 -21.68 15.27 -45.39
C GLU A 111 -21.45 16.72 -44.90
N GLU A 112 -22.30 17.66 -45.34
CA GLU A 112 -22.24 19.04 -44.85
C GLU A 112 -22.75 19.14 -43.44
N PHE A 113 -23.86 18.50 -43.09
CA PHE A 113 -24.39 18.40 -41.73
C PHE A 113 -23.39 17.75 -40.78
N ARG A 114 -22.68 16.74 -41.21
CA ARG A 114 -21.67 15.99 -40.43
C ARG A 114 -20.43 16.81 -40.14
N LYS A 115 -20.00 17.68 -41.03
CA LYS A 115 -18.73 18.40 -41.00
C LYS A 115 -18.47 19.17 -39.70
N PRO A 116 -19.38 20.00 -39.18
CA PRO A 116 -19.18 20.74 -37.93
C PRO A 116 -18.89 19.81 -36.74
N TYR A 117 -19.63 18.70 -36.62
CA TYR A 117 -19.45 17.73 -35.51
C TYR A 117 -18.09 17.06 -35.53
N ILE A 118 -17.46 16.94 -36.68
CA ILE A 118 -16.14 16.31 -36.81
C ILE A 118 -15.00 17.32 -36.69
N THR A 119 -15.18 18.54 -37.27
CA THR A 119 -14.11 19.52 -37.34
C THR A 119 -14.08 20.48 -36.15
N GLU A 120 -15.26 20.88 -35.65
CA GLU A 120 -15.37 21.91 -34.62
C GLU A 120 -15.47 21.35 -33.19
N ASP A 121 -16.07 20.18 -33.02
CA ASP A 121 -16.27 19.56 -31.74
C ASP A 121 -15.07 18.67 -31.33
N PHE A 122 -13.86 19.26 -31.23
CA PHE A 122 -12.64 18.57 -30.80
C PHE A 122 -12.85 17.80 -29.48
N TRP A 123 -13.46 18.44 -28.49
CA TRP A 123 -13.65 17.84 -27.16
C TRP A 123 -14.55 16.61 -27.22
N LYS A 124 -15.69 16.63 -27.91
CA LYS A 124 -16.56 15.45 -28.01
C LYS A 124 -15.85 14.22 -28.54
N ARG A 125 -14.90 14.40 -29.45
CA ARG A 125 -14.14 13.29 -30.04
C ARG A 125 -13.00 12.80 -29.11
N HIS A 126 -12.52 13.64 -28.21
CA HIS A 126 -11.34 13.32 -27.41
C HIS A 126 -11.66 13.03 -25.96
N VAL A 127 -12.85 13.34 -25.44
CA VAL A 127 -13.27 13.09 -24.05
C VAL A 127 -13.01 11.63 -23.65
N PHE A 128 -13.37 10.68 -24.49
CA PHE A 128 -13.14 9.26 -24.22
C PHE A 128 -11.67 8.93 -23.89
N TYR A 129 -10.72 9.51 -24.61
CA TYR A 129 -9.31 9.28 -24.34
C TYR A 129 -8.87 9.86 -23.00
N PHE A 130 -9.43 11.00 -22.60
CA PHE A 130 -9.20 11.57 -21.28
C PHE A 130 -9.87 10.74 -20.17
N GLU A 131 -11.01 10.12 -20.42
CA GLU A 131 -11.67 9.21 -19.48
C GLU A 131 -10.90 7.91 -19.24
N LEU A 132 -10.09 7.47 -20.20
CA LEU A 132 -9.22 6.31 -20.01
C LEU A 132 -8.19 6.53 -18.88
N ILE A 133 -7.78 7.79 -18.65
CA ILE A 133 -6.82 8.11 -17.57
C ILE A 133 -7.40 7.79 -16.19
N PRO A 134 -8.57 8.34 -15.77
CA PRO A 134 -9.15 7.99 -14.47
C PRO A 134 -9.55 6.52 -14.37
N ILE A 135 -10.03 5.89 -15.46
CA ILE A 135 -10.32 4.46 -15.48
C ILE A 135 -9.04 3.66 -15.20
N PHE A 136 -7.94 3.99 -15.86
CA PHE A 136 -6.64 3.35 -15.63
C PHE A 136 -6.15 3.59 -14.19
N LEU A 137 -6.27 4.82 -13.68
CA LEU A 137 -5.90 5.14 -12.29
C LEU A 137 -6.74 4.35 -11.27
N VAL A 138 -8.06 4.26 -11.48
CA VAL A 138 -8.94 3.44 -10.63
C VAL A 138 -8.51 1.98 -10.67
N PHE A 139 -8.23 1.44 -11.85
CA PHE A 139 -7.74 0.07 -12.01
C PHE A 139 -6.41 -0.13 -11.26
N VAL A 140 -5.43 0.76 -11.46
CA VAL A 140 -4.12 0.67 -10.78
C VAL A 140 -4.29 0.76 -9.27
N LEU A 141 -5.05 1.72 -8.75
CA LEU A 141 -5.26 1.90 -7.31
C LEU A 141 -6.00 0.71 -6.70
N PHE A 142 -6.98 0.14 -7.42
CA PHE A 142 -7.75 -0.99 -6.92
C PHE A 142 -6.91 -2.28 -6.90
N PHE A 143 -6.15 -2.54 -7.97
CA PHE A 143 -5.31 -3.73 -8.12
C PHE A 143 -3.87 -3.52 -7.67
N TYR A 144 -3.56 -2.37 -7.04
CA TYR A 144 -2.21 -2.08 -6.58
C TYR A 144 -1.64 -3.26 -5.78
N PRO A 145 -0.52 -3.84 -6.23
CA PRO A 145 -0.02 -5.07 -5.67
C PRO A 145 0.49 -4.87 -4.24
N ARG A 146 0.48 -5.96 -3.48
CA ARG A 146 0.97 -5.95 -2.11
C ARG A 146 2.49 -5.85 -2.07
N HIS A 147 2.99 -4.83 -1.40
CA HIS A 147 4.41 -4.69 -1.14
C HIS A 147 4.89 -5.78 -0.18
N ARG A 148 6.05 -6.35 -0.45
CA ARG A 148 6.71 -7.27 0.49
C ARG A 148 7.72 -6.48 1.28
N SER A 149 7.58 -6.57 2.60
CA SER A 149 8.46 -5.92 3.53
C SER A 149 9.56 -6.86 4.02
N ILE A 150 10.04 -6.60 5.21
CA ILE A 150 11.19 -7.25 5.82
C ILE A 150 10.88 -8.72 6.14
N ARG A 151 11.80 -9.60 5.84
CA ARG A 151 11.79 -11.00 6.25
C ARG A 151 12.97 -11.33 7.13
N LEU A 152 12.70 -12.11 8.15
CA LEU A 152 13.69 -12.63 9.07
C LEU A 152 13.79 -14.14 8.86
N ASN A 153 15.01 -14.62 8.60
CA ASN A 153 15.29 -16.04 8.46
C ASN A 153 16.25 -16.46 9.57
N ARG A 154 15.73 -17.21 10.54
CA ARG A 154 16.48 -17.65 11.71
C ARG A 154 17.52 -18.72 11.35
N LYS A 155 17.16 -19.66 10.48
CA LYS A 155 18.07 -20.74 10.08
C LYS A 155 19.33 -20.18 9.41
N GLU A 156 19.15 -19.21 8.52
CA GLU A 156 20.26 -18.56 7.81
C GLU A 156 20.87 -17.39 8.57
N ARG A 157 20.28 -16.97 9.71
CA ARG A 157 20.66 -15.79 10.49
C ARG A 157 20.80 -14.54 9.62
N VAL A 158 19.76 -14.24 8.87
CA VAL A 158 19.71 -13.06 8.00
C VAL A 158 18.38 -12.35 8.11
N ILE A 159 18.43 -11.04 7.95
CA ILE A 159 17.28 -10.19 7.65
C ILE A 159 17.38 -9.82 6.18
N TYR A 160 16.30 -9.91 5.42
CA TYR A 160 16.34 -9.55 4.01
C TYR A 160 15.09 -8.79 3.55
N MET A 161 15.32 -7.91 2.59
CA MET A 161 14.32 -7.09 1.95
C MET A 161 14.30 -7.36 0.45
N GLN A 162 13.14 -7.21 -0.17
CA GLN A 162 12.99 -7.44 -1.61
C GLN A 162 12.35 -6.21 -2.25
N ALA A 163 13.07 -5.54 -3.13
CA ALA A 163 12.57 -4.42 -3.91
C ALA A 163 12.87 -4.65 -5.39
N PHE A 164 11.84 -4.64 -6.25
CA PHE A 164 11.95 -4.68 -7.71
C PHE A 164 13.06 -5.61 -8.26
N HIS A 165 13.05 -6.88 -7.94
CA HIS A 165 14.05 -7.88 -8.34
C HIS A 165 15.42 -7.80 -7.63
N LYS A 166 15.63 -6.83 -6.75
CA LYS A 166 16.83 -6.79 -5.88
C LYS A 166 16.52 -7.47 -4.56
N VAL A 167 17.51 -8.14 -4.02
CA VAL A 167 17.46 -8.75 -2.69
C VAL A 167 18.57 -8.13 -1.86
N PHE A 168 18.20 -7.44 -0.81
CA PHE A 168 19.14 -6.88 0.16
C PHE A 168 19.21 -7.83 1.34
N VAL A 169 20.39 -8.29 1.68
CA VAL A 169 20.63 -9.25 2.75
C VAL A 169 21.49 -8.61 3.82
N ILE A 170 21.02 -8.68 5.05
CA ILE A 170 21.69 -8.15 6.24
C ILE A 170 21.97 -9.35 7.15
N PRO A 171 23.23 -9.79 7.24
CA PRO A 171 23.60 -10.88 8.13
C PRO A 171 23.37 -10.49 9.61
N VAL A 172 22.96 -11.44 10.41
CA VAL A 172 22.74 -11.27 11.85
C VAL A 172 23.94 -11.86 12.58
N LEU A 173 24.52 -11.10 13.51
CA LEU A 173 25.62 -11.55 14.35
C LEU A 173 25.24 -12.79 15.17
N ASP A 174 26.20 -13.68 15.39
CA ASP A 174 26.00 -14.87 16.22
C ASP A 174 25.82 -14.51 17.71
N LYS A 175 26.48 -13.46 18.14
CA LYS A 175 26.41 -12.93 19.51
C LYS A 175 26.08 -11.44 19.49
N GLY A 176 25.44 -10.96 20.56
CA GLY A 176 25.04 -9.56 20.67
C GLY A 176 23.62 -9.28 20.19
N ASP A 177 23.29 -8.00 19.91
CA ASP A 177 21.96 -7.62 19.44
C ASP A 177 21.76 -8.06 17.97
N PRO A 178 20.77 -8.89 17.68
CA PRO A 178 20.48 -9.34 16.33
C PRO A 178 20.15 -8.21 15.35
N LEU A 179 19.78 -7.05 15.85
CA LEU A 179 19.38 -5.90 15.04
C LEU A 179 20.51 -4.87 14.86
N MET A 180 21.77 -5.18 15.22
CA MET A 180 22.89 -4.23 15.06
C MET A 180 23.07 -3.70 13.64
N GLY A 181 22.77 -4.52 12.62
CA GLY A 181 22.79 -4.11 11.22
C GLY A 181 21.58 -3.31 10.78
N MET A 182 20.64 -3.03 11.68
CA MET A 182 19.41 -2.30 11.39
C MET A 182 19.42 -0.95 12.09
N LYS A 183 19.09 0.09 11.34
CA LYS A 183 18.78 1.41 11.88
C LYS A 183 17.27 1.56 11.90
N TYR A 184 16.72 1.95 13.03
CA TYR A 184 15.29 2.17 13.18
C TYR A 184 15.01 3.49 13.87
N ASN A 185 14.07 4.22 13.32
CA ASN A 185 13.61 5.49 13.85
C ASN A 185 12.11 5.40 14.15
N ARG A 186 11.73 5.92 15.30
CA ARG A 186 10.33 6.13 15.66
C ARG A 186 10.01 7.57 15.37
N PHE A 187 9.08 7.82 14.50
CA PHE A 187 8.60 9.17 14.27
C PHE A 187 7.09 9.26 14.41
N SER A 188 6.64 10.37 14.94
CA SER A 188 5.22 10.70 14.95
C SER A 188 4.86 11.42 13.66
N PHE A 189 3.72 11.09 13.08
CA PHE A 189 3.18 11.84 11.96
C PHE A 189 1.69 12.10 12.18
N TYR A 190 1.25 13.21 11.62
CA TYR A 190 -0.14 13.59 11.71
C TYR A 190 -0.91 12.98 10.54
N MET A 191 -1.82 12.06 10.83
CA MET A 191 -2.82 11.60 9.87
C MET A 191 -4.20 11.67 10.51
N PHE A 192 -5.14 12.26 9.79
CA PHE A 192 -6.55 12.33 10.19
C PHE A 192 -6.83 12.96 11.57
N GLY A 193 -6.09 13.99 11.93
CA GLY A 193 -6.34 14.78 13.15
C GLY A 193 -5.90 14.15 14.48
N SER A 194 -5.25 12.99 14.45
CA SER A 194 -4.69 12.36 15.65
C SER A 194 -3.23 12.72 15.84
N ARG A 195 -2.88 13.33 16.98
CA ARG A 195 -1.50 13.72 17.31
C ARG A 195 -0.58 12.58 17.74
N LYS A 196 -1.09 11.34 17.89
CA LYS A 196 -0.35 10.20 18.46
C LYS A 196 -0.27 9.01 17.51
N GLN A 197 0.13 9.25 16.26
CA GLN A 197 0.38 8.16 15.32
C GLN A 197 1.89 7.99 15.15
N PHE A 198 2.37 6.80 15.45
CA PHE A 198 3.79 6.48 15.41
C PHE A 198 4.07 5.46 14.33
N ALA A 199 5.08 5.75 13.53
CA ALA A 199 5.64 4.83 12.56
C ALA A 199 7.02 4.39 13.00
N LEU A 200 7.39 3.20 12.60
CA LEU A 200 8.72 2.66 12.73
C LEU A 200 9.36 2.64 11.33
N LEU A 201 10.31 3.51 11.10
CA LEU A 201 11.12 3.52 9.89
C LEU A 201 12.33 2.63 10.12
N MET A 202 12.50 1.61 9.28
CA MET A 202 13.65 0.71 9.37
C MET A 202 14.46 0.74 8.07
N THR A 203 15.76 0.85 8.23
CA THR A 203 16.75 0.68 7.16
C THR A 203 17.76 -0.37 7.59
N GLY A 204 18.29 -1.13 6.65
CA GLY A 204 19.32 -2.12 6.92
C GLY A 204 20.65 -1.77 6.29
N LEU A 205 21.74 -2.01 6.98
CA LEU A 205 23.08 -1.87 6.45
C LEU A 205 23.48 -3.17 5.76
N VAL A 206 23.55 -3.17 4.44
CA VAL A 206 24.07 -4.33 3.70
C VAL A 206 25.58 -4.46 3.87
N VAL A 207 26.09 -5.63 3.63
CA VAL A 207 27.53 -5.95 3.84
C VAL A 207 28.47 -5.02 3.08
N GLU A 208 28.03 -4.48 1.96
CA GLU A 208 28.78 -3.51 1.16
C GLU A 208 28.89 -2.10 1.80
N GLY A 209 28.27 -1.89 2.97
CA GLY A 209 28.31 -0.61 3.68
C GLY A 209 27.30 0.42 3.20
N LYS A 210 26.31 0.01 2.39
CA LYS A 210 25.19 0.86 1.95
C LYS A 210 23.94 0.55 2.73
N TYR A 211 23.10 1.55 2.94
CA TYR A 211 21.78 1.35 3.51
C TYR A 211 20.79 0.87 2.45
N THR A 212 19.85 0.04 2.87
CA THR A 212 18.68 -0.33 2.07
C THR A 212 17.71 0.86 1.96
N GLU A 213 16.72 0.72 1.11
CA GLU A 213 15.56 1.62 1.15
C GLU A 213 14.87 1.52 2.51
N ALA A 214 14.27 2.64 2.92
CA ALA A 214 13.60 2.71 4.20
C ALA A 214 12.22 2.05 4.14
N GLU A 215 11.93 1.17 5.10
CA GLU A 215 10.65 0.47 5.21
C GLU A 215 9.85 1.03 6.38
N LEU A 216 8.61 1.41 6.12
CA LEU A 216 7.67 1.91 7.11
C LEU A 216 6.84 0.78 7.71
N LEU A 217 7.03 0.55 9.01
CA LEU A 217 6.40 -0.50 9.79
C LEU A 217 5.53 0.09 10.91
N GLY A 218 4.68 -0.73 11.50
CA GLY A 218 3.98 -0.37 12.74
C GLY A 218 2.85 0.64 12.65
N CYS A 219 2.62 1.28 11.49
CA CYS A 219 1.52 2.25 11.32
C CYS A 219 0.14 1.61 11.28
N TYR A 220 0.06 0.36 10.90
CA TYR A 220 -1.19 -0.34 10.64
C TYR A 220 -1.21 -1.69 11.37
N PRO A 221 -2.32 -2.08 11.93
CA PRO A 221 -3.59 -1.35 12.08
C PRO A 221 -3.64 -0.46 13.31
N LEU A 222 -2.59 -0.51 14.14
CA LEU A 222 -2.47 0.14 15.43
C LEU A 222 -1.24 1.05 15.43
N PRO A 223 -1.35 2.29 14.94
CA PRO A 223 -0.26 3.26 14.99
C PRO A 223 -0.03 3.69 16.45
N ASN A 224 0.80 2.91 17.16
CA ASN A 224 1.00 3.01 18.59
C ASN A 224 2.48 2.75 18.92
N PRO A 225 3.13 3.58 19.75
CA PRO A 225 4.53 3.39 20.16
C PRO A 225 4.77 2.03 20.79
N LEU A 226 3.88 1.57 21.66
CA LEU A 226 3.98 0.26 22.31
C LEU A 226 3.97 -0.91 21.31
N HIS A 227 3.11 -0.84 20.30
CA HIS A 227 3.08 -1.85 19.23
C HIS A 227 4.43 -1.91 18.48
N ASN A 228 5.02 -0.75 18.19
CA ASN A 228 6.31 -0.67 17.51
C ASN A 228 7.44 -1.24 18.36
N MET A 229 7.42 -1.01 19.68
CA MET A 229 8.41 -1.57 20.61
C MET A 229 8.27 -3.09 20.71
N HIS A 230 7.04 -3.59 20.81
CA HIS A 230 6.80 -5.04 20.80
C HIS A 230 7.20 -5.69 19.49
N LEU A 231 7.07 -4.97 18.36
CA LEU A 231 7.54 -5.44 17.06
C LEU A 231 9.08 -5.60 17.06
N ILE A 232 9.82 -4.59 17.52
CA ILE A 232 11.29 -4.66 17.66
C ILE A 232 11.69 -5.79 18.61
N LYS A 233 11.01 -5.90 19.75
CA LYS A 233 11.26 -6.98 20.73
C LYS A 233 11.04 -8.36 20.11
N ALA A 234 9.93 -8.56 19.39
CA ALA A 234 9.64 -9.81 18.71
C ALA A 234 10.68 -10.16 17.65
N MET A 235 11.23 -9.16 16.93
CA MET A 235 12.33 -9.38 15.99
C MET A 235 13.59 -9.88 16.67
N ARG A 236 13.95 -9.33 17.84
CA ARG A 236 15.08 -9.79 18.65
C ARG A 236 14.86 -11.19 19.21
N GLU A 237 13.70 -11.45 19.81
CA GLU A 237 13.33 -12.75 20.35
C GLU A 237 13.35 -13.84 19.28
N PHE A 238 12.99 -13.51 18.05
CA PHE A 238 13.00 -14.47 16.94
C PHE A 238 14.38 -15.06 16.66
N PHE A 239 15.46 -14.29 16.86
CA PHE A 239 16.83 -14.77 16.65
C PHE A 239 17.50 -15.31 17.92
N THR A 240 17.07 -14.87 19.09
CA THR A 240 17.72 -15.19 20.37
C THR A 240 17.08 -16.36 21.11
N GLN A 241 15.78 -16.59 20.89
CA GLN A 241 15.03 -17.66 21.55
C GLN A 241 14.69 -18.77 20.56
N GLU A 242 14.85 -20.00 20.97
CA GLU A 242 14.51 -21.15 20.12
C GLU A 242 13.00 -21.21 19.82
N ASN A 243 12.17 -20.98 20.83
CA ASN A 243 10.71 -21.02 20.71
C ASN A 243 10.08 -19.76 21.33
N PRO A 244 10.21 -18.58 20.71
CA PRO A 244 9.64 -17.36 21.26
C PRO A 244 8.12 -17.46 21.34
N GLU A 245 7.56 -17.02 22.46
CA GLU A 245 6.15 -17.20 22.79
C GLU A 245 5.22 -16.54 21.76
N PHE A 246 5.59 -15.38 21.24
CA PHE A 246 4.77 -14.68 20.24
C PHE A 246 4.49 -15.54 18.98
N LEU A 247 5.35 -16.50 18.65
CA LEU A 247 5.12 -17.40 17.51
C LEU A 247 3.86 -18.26 17.70
N LYS A 248 3.41 -18.54 18.91
CA LYS A 248 2.17 -19.28 19.16
C LYS A 248 0.93 -18.46 18.76
N HIS A 249 1.04 -17.15 18.79
CA HIS A 249 -0.06 -16.21 18.56
C HIS A 249 -0.15 -15.66 17.14
N ILE A 250 0.85 -15.89 16.29
CA ILE A 250 0.85 -15.46 14.88
C ILE A 250 0.58 -16.65 13.95
N GLY A 251 -0.08 -16.38 12.83
CA GLY A 251 -0.45 -17.38 11.81
C GLY A 251 0.33 -17.25 10.51
N LYS A 252 -0.03 -18.08 9.53
CA LYS A 252 0.48 -17.99 8.14
C LYS A 252 -0.05 -16.76 7.39
N PHE A 253 -1.13 -16.19 7.87
CA PHE A 253 -1.75 -14.98 7.32
C PHE A 253 -1.71 -13.88 8.37
N TYR A 254 -1.62 -12.63 7.93
CA TYR A 254 -1.79 -11.50 8.82
C TYR A 254 -3.23 -11.48 9.33
N ARG A 255 -3.40 -11.07 10.57
CA ARG A 255 -4.75 -10.85 11.11
C ARG A 255 -5.44 -9.70 10.39
N THR A 256 -6.75 -9.80 10.27
CA THR A 256 -7.58 -8.76 9.67
C THR A 256 -8.14 -7.85 10.76
N PRO A 257 -7.99 -6.53 10.62
CA PRO A 257 -8.47 -5.59 11.63
C PRO A 257 -9.98 -5.35 11.48
N TRP A 258 -10.81 -6.28 11.94
CA TRP A 258 -12.27 -6.19 11.85
C TRP A 258 -12.88 -4.97 12.56
N PHE A 259 -12.14 -4.37 13.51
CA PHE A 259 -12.51 -3.09 14.11
C PHE A 259 -12.38 -1.89 13.14
N ARG A 260 -11.86 -2.09 11.94
CA ARG A 260 -11.84 -1.14 10.82
C ARG A 260 -12.41 -1.81 9.57
N PRO A 261 -13.73 -2.07 9.53
CA PRO A 261 -14.33 -2.98 8.54
C PRO A 261 -14.11 -2.51 7.09
N ALA A 262 -14.19 -1.22 6.81
CA ALA A 262 -13.97 -0.69 5.47
C ALA A 262 -12.54 -0.98 4.97
N ILE A 263 -11.52 -0.71 5.80
CA ILE A 263 -10.12 -0.98 5.48
C ILE A 263 -9.87 -2.49 5.37
N ALA A 264 -10.45 -3.28 6.26
CA ALA A 264 -10.34 -4.74 6.23
C ALA A 264 -10.91 -5.31 4.94
N PHE A 265 -12.11 -4.88 4.57
CA PHE A 265 -12.78 -5.28 3.34
C PHE A 265 -11.95 -4.92 2.11
N CYS A 266 -11.53 -3.67 1.97
CA CYS A 266 -10.75 -3.22 0.82
C CYS A 266 -9.38 -3.91 0.72
N ASN A 267 -8.71 -4.22 1.84
CA ASN A 267 -7.45 -4.95 1.83
C ASN A 267 -7.61 -6.43 1.48
N SER A 268 -8.80 -7.01 1.62
CA SER A 268 -9.09 -8.39 1.23
C SER A 268 -8.95 -8.64 -0.27
N PHE A 269 -9.12 -7.62 -1.11
CA PHE A 269 -8.92 -7.69 -2.57
C PHE A 269 -7.46 -7.67 -3.02
N SER A 270 -6.51 -7.83 -2.11
CA SER A 270 -5.07 -7.79 -2.42
C SER A 270 -4.53 -9.15 -2.87
N PHE A 271 -4.97 -9.62 -4.01
CA PHE A 271 -4.53 -10.90 -4.58
C PHE A 271 -3.17 -10.78 -5.28
N ILE A 272 -2.92 -9.64 -5.93
CA ILE A 272 -1.69 -9.40 -6.68
C ILE A 272 -0.59 -8.97 -5.73
N ARG A 273 0.59 -9.56 -5.88
CA ARG A 273 1.81 -9.16 -5.18
C ARG A 273 2.80 -8.58 -6.16
N PHE A 274 3.60 -7.61 -5.73
CA PHE A 274 4.68 -7.12 -6.57
C PHE A 274 5.55 -8.27 -7.06
N PRO A 275 6.05 -8.19 -8.30
CA PRO A 275 7.01 -9.15 -8.80
C PRO A 275 8.22 -9.15 -7.85
N VAL A 276 8.49 -10.31 -7.30
CA VAL A 276 9.58 -10.53 -6.35
C VAL A 276 10.57 -11.48 -6.97
N SER A 277 11.79 -11.40 -6.47
CA SER A 277 12.82 -12.36 -6.84
C SER A 277 12.35 -13.80 -6.59
N SER A 278 12.69 -14.69 -7.50
CA SER A 278 12.41 -16.11 -7.32
C SER A 278 13.10 -16.64 -6.05
N ARG A 279 12.57 -17.71 -5.47
CA ARG A 279 13.18 -18.32 -4.28
C ARG A 279 14.64 -18.73 -4.53
N LYS A 280 14.94 -19.19 -5.74
CA LYS A 280 16.31 -19.51 -6.16
C LYS A 280 17.24 -18.28 -6.07
N LYS A 281 16.79 -17.13 -6.60
CA LYS A 281 17.55 -15.88 -6.55
C LYS A 281 17.75 -15.37 -5.12
N ILE A 282 16.71 -15.49 -4.28
CA ILE A 282 16.79 -15.13 -2.86
C ILE A 282 17.83 -16.01 -2.15
N ASN A 283 17.74 -17.33 -2.31
CA ASN A 283 18.68 -18.26 -1.69
C ASN A 283 20.11 -18.04 -2.17
N GLN A 284 20.30 -17.74 -3.46
CA GLN A 284 21.60 -17.38 -4.03
C GLN A 284 22.15 -16.11 -3.39
N ALA A 285 21.37 -15.03 -3.30
CA ALA A 285 21.79 -13.78 -2.67
C ALA A 285 22.15 -13.98 -1.18
N ILE A 286 21.36 -14.80 -0.46
CA ILE A 286 21.68 -15.15 0.93
C ILE A 286 22.99 -15.91 1.02
N ALA A 287 23.21 -16.91 0.14
CA ALA A 287 24.42 -17.70 0.14
C ALA A 287 25.66 -16.86 -0.18
N GLU A 288 25.59 -16.00 -1.20
CA GLU A 288 26.67 -15.09 -1.57
C GLU A 288 27.06 -14.13 -0.43
N GLN A 289 26.08 -13.51 0.19
CA GLN A 289 26.31 -12.58 1.30
C GLN A 289 26.86 -13.30 2.54
N LYS A 290 26.37 -14.49 2.86
CA LYS A 290 26.88 -15.31 3.96
C LYS A 290 28.30 -15.80 3.70
N ALA A 291 28.59 -16.24 2.48
CA ALA A 291 29.94 -16.65 2.11
C ALA A 291 30.96 -15.54 2.40
N PHE A 292 30.65 -14.32 1.97
CA PHE A 292 31.48 -13.18 2.28
C PHE A 292 31.52 -12.85 3.79
N TRP A 293 30.36 -12.84 4.47
CA TRP A 293 30.28 -12.56 5.90
C TRP A 293 31.10 -13.51 6.75
N ASN A 294 31.10 -14.78 6.40
CA ASN A 294 31.83 -15.83 7.12
C ASN A 294 33.36 -15.74 6.91
N THR A 295 33.85 -14.99 5.91
CA THR A 295 35.30 -14.69 5.80
C THR A 295 35.80 -13.67 6.80
N LEU A 296 34.87 -12.91 7.42
CA LEU A 296 35.19 -11.87 8.37
C LEU A 296 35.30 -12.44 9.80
N SER A 297 36.31 -12.02 10.52
CA SER A 297 36.35 -12.27 11.97
C SER A 297 35.22 -11.54 12.69
N TYR A 298 34.82 -12.00 13.86
CA TYR A 298 33.77 -11.37 14.66
C TYR A 298 34.03 -9.87 14.89
N LYS A 299 35.29 -9.48 15.16
CA LYS A 299 35.69 -8.07 15.30
C LYS A 299 35.43 -7.27 14.03
N GLN A 300 35.72 -7.82 12.86
CA GLN A 300 35.45 -7.17 11.58
C GLN A 300 33.95 -7.09 11.28
N GLN A 301 33.19 -8.11 11.64
CA GLN A 301 31.73 -8.09 11.54
C GLN A 301 31.13 -6.98 12.42
N MET A 302 31.60 -6.85 13.65
CA MET A 302 31.20 -5.77 14.57
C MET A 302 31.55 -4.41 14.00
N GLN A 303 32.78 -4.20 13.55
CA GLN A 303 33.23 -2.93 12.97
C GLN A 303 32.39 -2.49 11.78
N ARG A 304 31.87 -3.43 10.98
CA ARG A 304 30.96 -3.09 9.89
C ARG A 304 29.66 -2.50 10.36
N TYR A 305 29.18 -2.90 11.51
CA TYR A 305 27.93 -2.37 12.09
C TYR A 305 28.15 -1.17 13.02
N ASP A 306 29.41 -0.84 13.38
CA ASP A 306 29.74 0.30 14.25
C ASP A 306 29.16 1.62 13.72
N LYS A 307 29.15 1.80 12.40
CA LYS A 307 28.52 2.96 11.75
C LYS A 307 27.02 3.02 12.03
N ALA A 308 26.32 1.92 11.85
CA ALA A 308 24.88 1.85 12.08
C ALA A 308 24.55 2.05 13.58
N VAL A 309 25.37 1.51 14.45
CA VAL A 309 25.23 1.66 15.92
C VAL A 309 25.44 3.11 16.34
N LYS A 310 26.51 3.76 15.87
CA LYS A 310 26.78 5.17 16.18
C LYS A 310 25.67 6.08 15.70
N GLU A 311 25.24 5.94 14.43
CA GLU A 311 24.13 6.72 13.89
C GLU A 311 22.82 6.46 14.62
N GLN A 312 22.60 5.24 15.13
CA GLN A 312 21.41 4.94 15.92
C GLN A 312 21.49 5.60 17.30
N GLN A 313 22.67 5.62 17.92
CA GLN A 313 22.89 6.31 19.19
C GLN A 313 22.67 7.82 19.06
N GLU A 314 23.30 8.46 18.08
CA GLU A 314 23.13 9.88 17.79
C GLU A 314 21.65 10.23 17.56
N LEU A 315 20.93 9.38 16.82
CA LEU A 315 19.49 9.55 16.58
C LEU A 315 18.67 9.43 17.88
N ASN A 316 19.00 8.47 18.75
CA ASN A 316 18.32 8.30 20.02
C ASN A 316 18.58 9.51 20.95
N GLU A 317 19.81 10.03 20.97
CA GLU A 317 20.17 11.23 21.73
C GLU A 317 19.42 12.46 21.24
N GLN A 318 19.33 12.63 19.90
CA GLN A 318 18.56 13.71 19.32
C GLN A 318 17.07 13.62 19.70
N LEU A 319 16.47 12.46 19.55
CA LEU A 319 15.06 12.25 19.92
C LEU A 319 14.80 12.43 21.42
N ALA A 320 15.79 12.09 22.26
CA ALA A 320 15.72 12.34 23.71
C ALA A 320 15.78 13.84 24.00
N SER A 321 16.64 14.59 23.32
CA SER A 321 16.75 16.04 23.48
C SER A 321 15.48 16.77 23.03
N GLU A 322 14.76 16.22 22.07
CA GLU A 322 13.46 16.74 21.58
C GLU A 322 12.27 16.29 22.47
N GLY A 323 12.52 15.53 23.55
CA GLY A 323 11.47 15.04 24.45
C GLY A 323 10.62 13.87 23.88
N LEU A 324 10.92 13.42 22.67
CA LEU A 324 10.12 12.42 21.97
C LEU A 324 10.31 10.98 22.48
N ILE A 325 11.41 10.70 23.16
CA ILE A 325 11.71 9.38 23.75
C ILE A 325 11.20 9.26 25.18
N ASN A 326 11.21 10.33 25.97
CA ASN A 326 10.85 10.29 27.38
C ASN A 326 9.40 9.82 27.60
N GLU A 327 8.46 10.29 26.79
CA GLU A 327 7.06 9.81 26.88
C GLU A 327 6.90 8.28 26.65
N VAL A 328 7.82 7.68 25.90
CA VAL A 328 7.75 6.24 25.58
C VAL A 328 8.49 5.39 26.62
N ASN A 329 9.59 5.91 27.18
CA ASN A 329 10.35 5.20 28.20
C ASN A 329 9.62 5.21 29.54
N ASP A 330 8.96 6.32 29.91
CA ASP A 330 8.19 6.43 31.15
C ASP A 330 7.00 5.46 31.15
N GLU A 331 6.26 5.34 30.01
CA GLU A 331 5.20 4.33 29.88
C GLU A 331 5.73 2.88 29.94
N TRP A 332 6.99 2.67 29.57
CA TRP A 332 7.62 1.34 29.63
C TRP A 332 8.02 0.96 31.06
N GLU A 333 8.68 1.87 31.75
CA GLU A 333 9.08 1.66 33.14
C GLU A 333 7.87 1.49 34.05
N GLU A 334 6.77 2.23 33.81
CA GLU A 334 5.51 2.04 34.53
C GLU A 334 4.86 0.69 34.24
N THR A 335 4.94 0.19 32.97
CA THR A 335 4.35 -1.12 32.61
C THR A 335 5.19 -2.30 33.13
N GLU A 336 6.51 -2.17 33.24
CA GLU A 336 7.37 -3.20 33.85
C GLU A 336 7.35 -3.16 35.38
N LYS A 337 7.20 -1.98 35.97
CA LYS A 337 7.13 -1.77 37.44
C LYS A 337 5.73 -1.99 38.02
N SER A 338 4.71 -2.17 37.20
CA SER A 338 3.36 -2.41 37.68
C SER A 338 3.26 -3.80 38.36
N PRO A 339 2.94 -3.85 39.67
CA PRO A 339 2.90 -5.12 40.44
C PRO A 339 1.92 -6.17 39.93
N ALA A 340 1.01 -5.78 39.04
CA ALA A 340 0.02 -6.67 38.44
C ALA A 340 0.62 -7.71 37.47
N LEU A 341 1.91 -7.68 37.21
CA LEU A 341 2.60 -8.62 36.33
C LEU A 341 3.46 -9.67 37.10
N GLN A 342 3.57 -9.56 38.43
CA GLN A 342 4.36 -10.51 39.23
C GLN A 342 3.55 -11.65 39.85
N ASP A 343 2.21 -11.52 39.93
CA ASP A 343 1.34 -12.55 40.49
C ASP A 343 0.13 -12.82 39.57
N LYS A 344 0.30 -13.70 38.60
CA LYS A 344 -0.75 -14.65 38.14
C LYS A 344 -0.21 -15.56 37.03
#